data_aa9b64d3d03e9c02b6d8db5f9aa767e8
#
_entry.id   aa9b64d3d03e9c02b6d8db5f9aa767e8
#
_cell.length_a   1.000
_cell.length_b   1.000
_cell.length_c   1.000
_cell.angle_alpha   90.00
_cell.angle_beta   90.00
_cell.angle_gamma   90.00
#
_symmetry.space_group_name_H-M   'P 1'
#
loop_
_entity.id
_entity.type
_entity.pdbx_description
1 polymer ?
#
loop_
_entity_poly.entity_id
_entity_poly.type
_entity_poly.pdbx_seq_one_letter_code
_entity_poly.pdbx_strand_id
1 'polypeptide(L)'
;MCVALSALDAVVHISAPEGERNVAFSDFHRLPGATPESDNNLKKGELITAIDLPEKGFSKYYSYLKLRDRASYSFALVSVATGLDLENGLIKEARIALGGVSHKPWRVKEAEDFLKGKEPKIANFEATAQMILKGAKGFEHNRFKIELAKKAIVRNCMMALDPTSQRPGAKPSL
;
A
#
# COMPACT_ATOMS: atom_id res chain seq x y z
N MET A 1 1.52 -7.23 -5.74
CA MET A 1 2.94 -7.22 -5.31
C MET A 1 3.42 -5.80 -5.01
N CYS A 2 3.47 -4.86 -5.96
CA CYS A 2 4.03 -3.50 -5.75
C CYS A 2 3.48 -2.74 -4.54
N VAL A 3 2.18 -2.87 -4.25
CA VAL A 3 1.55 -2.22 -3.08
C VAL A 3 2.12 -2.76 -1.76
N ALA A 4 2.38 -4.07 -1.68
CA ALA A 4 2.99 -4.68 -0.49
C ALA A 4 4.47 -4.26 -0.35
N LEU A 5 5.22 -4.25 -1.46
CA LEU A 5 6.61 -3.78 -1.46
C LEU A 5 6.73 -2.31 -1.02
N SER A 6 5.77 -1.48 -1.45
CA SER A 6 5.70 -0.07 -1.00
C SER A 6 5.44 0.04 0.51
N ALA A 7 4.50 -0.76 1.05
CA ALA A 7 4.22 -0.77 2.49
C ALA A 7 5.42 -1.27 3.32
N LEU A 8 6.24 -2.16 2.75
CA LEU A 8 7.42 -2.71 3.40
C LEU A 8 8.69 -1.88 3.23
N ASP A 9 8.62 -0.72 2.56
CA ASP A 9 9.81 0.09 2.22
C ASP A 9 10.93 -0.74 1.57
N ALA A 10 10.57 -1.60 0.61
CA ALA A 10 11.51 -2.45 -0.10
C ALA A 10 12.58 -1.62 -0.83
N VAL A 11 13.73 -2.23 -1.07
CA VAL A 11 14.82 -1.64 -1.85
C VAL A 11 15.03 -2.48 -3.12
N VAL A 12 15.10 -1.82 -4.26
CA VAL A 12 15.32 -2.46 -5.58
C VAL A 12 16.81 -2.38 -5.92
N HIS A 13 17.44 -3.52 -6.17
CA HIS A 13 18.80 -3.62 -6.66
C HIS A 13 18.80 -3.63 -8.18
N ILE A 14 19.62 -2.79 -8.76
CA ILE A 14 19.71 -2.59 -10.21
C ILE A 14 21.16 -2.73 -10.63
N SER A 15 21.40 -3.59 -11.62
CA SER A 15 22.70 -3.76 -12.27
C SER A 15 22.67 -3.11 -13.66
N ALA A 16 23.75 -2.44 -14.02
CA ALA A 16 23.99 -1.78 -15.29
C ALA A 16 25.45 -2.01 -15.76
N PRO A 17 25.75 -1.77 -17.03
CA PRO A 17 27.14 -1.85 -17.53
C PRO A 17 28.12 -0.94 -16.77
N GLU A 18 27.63 0.20 -16.27
CA GLU A 18 28.43 1.19 -15.53
C GLU A 18 28.56 0.88 -14.03
N GLY A 19 27.88 -0.17 -13.51
CA GLY A 19 27.89 -0.57 -12.11
C GLY A 19 26.52 -0.88 -11.54
N GLU A 20 26.45 -1.01 -10.22
CA GLU A 20 25.25 -1.34 -9.48
C GLU A 20 24.70 -0.13 -8.71
N ARG A 21 23.39 -0.06 -8.55
CA ARG A 21 22.73 0.94 -7.72
C ARG A 21 21.49 0.39 -7.02
N ASN A 22 21.17 0.98 -5.88
CA ASN A 22 19.98 0.65 -5.10
C ASN A 22 19.00 1.81 -5.15
N VAL A 23 17.71 1.50 -5.28
CA VAL A 23 16.64 2.48 -5.33
C VAL A 23 15.57 2.12 -4.32
N ALA A 24 15.20 3.06 -3.44
CA ALA A 24 14.05 2.86 -2.58
C ALA A 24 12.79 2.61 -3.43
N PHE A 25 11.94 1.69 -3.00
CA PHE A 25 10.75 1.32 -3.80
C PHE A 25 9.79 2.50 -4.00
N SER A 26 9.74 3.45 -3.06
CA SER A 26 8.98 4.71 -3.18
C SER A 26 9.39 5.56 -4.40
N ASP A 27 10.67 5.47 -4.79
CA ASP A 27 11.29 6.26 -5.85
C ASP A 27 11.45 5.46 -7.15
N PHE A 28 11.13 4.15 -7.11
CA PHE A 28 11.25 3.29 -8.28
C PHE A 28 10.20 3.61 -9.35
N HIS A 29 8.94 3.81 -8.95
CA HIS A 29 7.86 4.16 -9.85
C HIS A 29 7.70 5.67 -9.99
N ARG A 30 7.28 6.12 -11.16
CA ARG A 30 7.06 7.53 -11.49
C ARG A 30 5.59 7.87 -11.65
N LEU A 31 5.25 9.12 -11.41
CA LEU A 31 4.01 9.71 -11.90
C LEU A 31 4.23 10.15 -13.36
N PRO A 32 3.19 10.17 -14.21
CA PRO A 32 3.32 10.45 -15.64
C PRO A 32 4.05 11.77 -15.94
N GLY A 33 3.66 12.86 -15.27
CA GLY A 33 4.25 14.18 -15.51
C GLY A 33 4.28 14.54 -17.00
N ALA A 34 5.45 14.97 -17.48
CA ALA A 34 5.68 15.30 -18.88
C ALA A 34 6.17 14.09 -19.71
N THR A 35 6.39 12.92 -19.10
CA THR A 35 6.95 11.72 -19.75
C THR A 35 6.11 10.48 -19.44
N PRO A 36 4.85 10.43 -19.91
CA PRO A 36 3.90 9.34 -19.57
C PRO A 36 4.31 7.97 -20.12
N GLU A 37 5.24 7.91 -21.06
CA GLU A 37 5.81 6.69 -21.61
C GLU A 37 6.77 5.97 -20.63
N SER A 38 7.14 6.61 -19.53
CA SER A 38 8.08 6.06 -18.55
C SER A 38 7.41 5.83 -17.21
N ASP A 39 7.11 4.57 -16.86
CA ASP A 39 6.44 4.19 -15.61
C ASP A 39 7.38 4.08 -14.40
N ASN A 40 8.68 3.97 -14.64
CA ASN A 40 9.69 3.73 -13.61
C ASN A 40 11.01 4.46 -13.91
N ASN A 41 11.96 4.37 -12.97
CA ASN A 41 13.27 5.01 -13.06
C ASN A 41 14.39 4.08 -13.57
N LEU A 42 14.05 2.98 -14.26
CA LEU A 42 15.04 2.17 -14.97
C LEU A 42 15.52 2.91 -16.23
N LYS A 43 16.83 2.85 -16.47
CA LYS A 43 17.45 3.31 -17.70
C LYS A 43 17.58 2.16 -18.70
N LYS A 44 17.77 2.50 -19.97
CA LYS A 44 18.04 1.49 -21.00
C LYS A 44 19.30 0.69 -20.66
N GLY A 45 19.19 -0.63 -20.65
CA GLY A 45 20.29 -1.54 -20.30
C GLY A 45 20.40 -1.88 -18.81
N GLU A 46 19.58 -1.28 -17.94
CA GLU A 46 19.51 -1.66 -16.54
C GLU A 46 18.61 -2.87 -16.31
N LEU A 47 19.00 -3.72 -15.36
CA LEU A 47 18.29 -4.93 -14.97
C LEU A 47 18.05 -4.96 -13.46
N ILE A 48 16.82 -5.29 -13.03
CA ILE A 48 16.54 -5.56 -11.62
C ILE A 48 17.11 -6.92 -11.28
N THR A 49 18.02 -6.99 -10.30
CA THR A 49 18.67 -8.22 -9.87
C THR A 49 18.13 -8.78 -8.57
N ALA A 50 17.64 -7.91 -7.67
CA ALA A 50 17.07 -8.31 -6.39
C ALA A 50 16.13 -7.26 -5.83
N ILE A 51 15.31 -7.67 -4.86
CA ILE A 51 14.49 -6.78 -4.03
C ILE A 51 14.72 -7.18 -2.58
N ASP A 52 15.25 -6.26 -1.80
CA ASP A 52 15.41 -6.44 -0.36
C ASP A 52 14.15 -6.03 0.38
N LEU A 53 13.79 -6.86 1.35
CA LEU A 53 12.76 -6.56 2.34
C LEU A 53 13.41 -6.23 3.67
N PRO A 54 12.78 -5.39 4.53
CA PRO A 54 13.34 -5.07 5.83
C PRO A 54 13.42 -6.33 6.71
N GLU A 55 14.48 -6.46 7.51
CA GLU A 55 14.66 -7.57 8.46
C GLU A 55 13.49 -7.68 9.44
N LYS A 56 12.98 -6.55 9.90
CA LYS A 56 11.80 -6.46 10.78
C LYS A 56 10.59 -6.11 9.95
N GLY A 57 9.78 -7.11 9.66
CA GLY A 57 8.47 -6.93 9.03
C GLY A 57 7.33 -6.99 10.05
N PHE A 58 6.14 -6.73 9.57
CA PHE A 58 4.91 -6.79 10.36
C PHE A 58 4.40 -8.25 10.42
N SER A 59 5.08 -9.10 11.19
CA SER A 59 4.83 -10.55 11.21
C SER A 59 3.52 -10.95 11.89
N LYS A 60 2.96 -10.08 12.74
CA LYS A 60 1.77 -10.39 13.55
C LYS A 60 0.50 -9.70 13.06
N TYR A 61 0.59 -8.40 12.79
CA TYR A 61 -0.56 -7.57 12.45
C TYR A 61 -0.41 -7.01 11.05
N TYR A 62 -0.77 -7.81 10.05
CA TYR A 62 -0.74 -7.41 8.65
C TYR A 62 -1.94 -7.94 7.88
N SER A 63 -2.30 -7.25 6.81
CA SER A 63 -3.33 -7.71 5.89
C SER A 63 -3.13 -7.13 4.50
N TYR A 64 -3.57 -7.88 3.50
CA TYR A 64 -3.70 -7.41 2.13
C TYR A 64 -5.12 -7.62 1.64
N LEU A 65 -5.83 -6.53 1.39
CA LEU A 65 -7.18 -6.53 0.85
C LEU A 65 -7.15 -6.12 -0.63
N LYS A 66 -7.75 -6.95 -1.50
CA LYS A 66 -7.95 -6.63 -2.91
C LYS A 66 -9.45 -6.66 -3.22
N LEU A 67 -10.02 -5.50 -3.52
CA LEU A 67 -11.40 -5.37 -4.00
C LEU A 67 -11.40 -5.43 -5.52
N ARG A 68 -12.27 -6.27 -6.09
CA ARG A 68 -12.35 -6.56 -7.52
C ARG A 68 -13.79 -6.84 -7.91
N ASP A 69 -14.13 -6.63 -9.16
CA ASP A 69 -15.46 -6.79 -9.73
C ASP A 69 -15.76 -8.21 -10.22
N ARG A 70 -14.75 -9.06 -10.31
CA ARG A 70 -14.88 -10.48 -10.71
C ARG A 70 -13.91 -11.38 -9.94
N ALA A 71 -14.23 -12.68 -9.89
CA ALA A 71 -13.53 -13.63 -9.04
C ALA A 71 -12.07 -13.89 -9.44
N SER A 72 -11.75 -13.84 -10.74
CA SER A 72 -10.41 -14.14 -11.25
C SER A 72 -10.01 -13.20 -12.37
N TYR A 73 -8.71 -13.15 -12.66
CA TYR A 73 -8.10 -12.40 -13.76
C TYR A 73 -8.59 -10.95 -13.84
N SER A 74 -8.55 -10.25 -12.71
CA SER A 74 -9.02 -8.87 -12.57
C SER A 74 -7.98 -8.01 -11.87
N PHE A 75 -7.79 -6.79 -12.37
CA PHE A 75 -7.12 -5.75 -11.62
C PHE A 75 -7.96 -5.37 -10.40
N ALA A 76 -7.32 -4.81 -9.38
CA ALA A 76 -8.05 -4.27 -8.24
C ALA A 76 -8.79 -2.99 -8.64
N LEU A 77 -10.04 -2.85 -8.23
CA LEU A 77 -10.69 -1.55 -8.13
C LEU A 77 -9.94 -0.68 -7.12
N VAL A 78 -9.69 -1.26 -5.94
CA VAL A 78 -8.83 -0.72 -4.88
C VAL A 78 -8.15 -1.90 -4.20
N SER A 79 -6.87 -1.77 -3.87
CA SER A 79 -6.19 -2.68 -2.97
C SER A 79 -5.49 -1.91 -1.85
N VAL A 80 -5.35 -2.55 -0.69
CA VAL A 80 -4.70 -1.96 0.48
C VAL A 80 -3.77 -3.00 1.09
N ALA A 81 -2.51 -2.62 1.30
CA ALA A 81 -1.57 -3.35 2.15
C ALA A 81 -1.48 -2.60 3.48
N THR A 82 -1.64 -3.30 4.59
CA THR A 82 -1.53 -2.74 5.94
C THR A 82 -0.57 -3.59 6.77
N GLY A 83 0.37 -2.94 7.44
CA GLY A 83 1.19 -3.50 8.50
C GLY A 83 1.07 -2.62 9.75
N LEU A 84 0.87 -3.25 10.91
CA LEU A 84 0.80 -2.57 12.21
C LEU A 84 1.78 -3.24 13.17
N ASP A 85 2.55 -2.44 13.89
CA ASP A 85 3.32 -2.87 15.06
C ASP A 85 2.67 -2.26 16.30
N LEU A 86 2.38 -3.10 17.29
CA LEU A 86 1.71 -2.69 18.52
C LEU A 86 2.63 -2.89 19.72
N GLU A 87 2.69 -1.89 20.56
CA GLU A 87 3.40 -1.93 21.84
C GLU A 87 2.47 -1.41 22.96
N ASN A 88 2.27 -2.19 24.02
CA ASN A 88 1.37 -1.86 25.13
C ASN A 88 -0.07 -1.50 24.70
N GLY A 89 -0.58 -2.15 23.65
CA GLY A 89 -1.93 -1.91 23.12
C GLY A 89 -2.06 -0.65 22.23
N LEU A 90 -0.99 0.09 22.04
CA LEU A 90 -0.94 1.27 21.17
C LEU A 90 -0.18 0.97 19.87
N ILE A 91 -0.48 1.70 18.82
CA ILE A 91 0.21 1.59 17.54
C ILE A 91 1.59 2.25 17.68
N LYS A 92 2.64 1.44 17.59
CA LYS A 92 4.03 1.91 17.56
C LYS A 92 4.43 2.34 16.16
N GLU A 93 4.04 1.56 15.16
CA GLU A 93 4.29 1.83 13.76
C GLU A 93 3.11 1.35 12.91
N ALA A 94 2.78 2.11 11.87
CA ALA A 94 1.78 1.74 10.88
C ALA A 94 2.34 1.96 9.47
N ARG A 95 1.99 1.08 8.53
CA ARG A 95 2.30 1.14 7.11
C ARG A 95 1.03 0.88 6.33
N ILE A 96 0.63 1.81 5.46
CA ILE A 96 -0.62 1.71 4.70
C ILE A 96 -0.36 2.17 3.27
N ALA A 97 -0.38 1.24 2.33
CA ALA A 97 -0.19 1.51 0.91
C ALA A 97 -1.43 1.09 0.11
N LEU A 98 -1.82 1.90 -0.87
CA LEU A 98 -2.95 1.66 -1.74
C LEU A 98 -2.50 1.36 -3.17
N GLY A 99 -3.30 0.54 -3.86
CA GLY A 99 -3.19 0.28 -5.29
C GLY A 99 -4.52 0.47 -6.01
N GLY A 100 -4.46 0.68 -7.31
CA GLY A 100 -5.64 0.94 -8.15
C GLY A 100 -6.20 2.36 -8.04
N VAL A 101 -5.52 3.26 -7.34
CA VAL A 101 -5.96 4.64 -7.09
C VAL A 101 -5.03 5.69 -7.71
N SER A 102 -3.82 5.30 -8.10
CA SER A 102 -2.81 6.16 -8.73
C SER A 102 -1.95 5.33 -9.68
N HIS A 103 -1.12 5.97 -10.49
CA HIS A 103 -0.17 5.34 -11.42
C HIS A 103 0.95 4.59 -10.72
N LYS A 104 1.22 4.91 -9.46
CA LYS A 104 2.14 4.16 -8.60
C LYS A 104 1.47 3.80 -7.28
N PRO A 105 1.99 2.86 -6.49
CA PRO A 105 1.50 2.62 -5.14
C PRO A 105 1.41 3.93 -4.37
N TRP A 106 0.24 4.17 -3.77
CA TRP A 106 -0.04 5.42 -3.08
C TRP A 106 0.13 5.24 -1.58
N ARG A 107 0.95 6.08 -0.96
CA ARG A 107 1.26 6.05 0.46
C ARG A 107 1.46 7.46 0.98
N VAL A 108 0.96 7.75 2.18
CA VAL A 108 1.05 9.06 2.84
C VAL A 108 1.65 8.87 4.22
N LYS A 109 2.93 9.20 4.38
CA LYS A 109 3.69 8.95 5.60
C LYS A 109 3.14 9.72 6.79
N GLU A 110 2.68 10.94 6.59
CA GLU A 110 2.08 11.79 7.63
C GLU A 110 0.80 11.15 8.22
N ALA A 111 0.04 10.40 7.41
CA ALA A 111 -1.14 9.68 7.87
C ALA A 111 -0.77 8.42 8.67
N GLU A 112 0.35 7.78 8.35
CA GLU A 112 0.89 6.66 9.13
C GLU A 112 1.45 7.16 10.47
N ASP A 113 2.18 8.26 10.45
CA ASP A 113 2.74 8.90 11.65
C ASP A 113 1.65 9.40 12.61
N PHE A 114 0.50 9.82 12.06
CA PHE A 114 -0.68 10.19 12.87
C PHE A 114 -1.16 9.04 13.76
N LEU A 115 -1.00 7.79 13.34
CA LEU A 115 -1.43 6.62 14.12
C LEU A 115 -0.49 6.29 15.29
N LYS A 116 0.74 6.78 15.30
CA LYS A 116 1.72 6.49 16.36
C LYS A 116 1.20 6.93 17.73
N GLY A 117 1.29 6.03 18.69
CA GLY A 117 0.81 6.25 20.07
C GLY A 117 -0.71 6.23 20.23
N LYS A 118 -1.47 5.93 19.17
CA LYS A 118 -2.93 5.84 19.24
C LYS A 118 -3.39 4.39 19.42
N GLU A 119 -4.58 4.25 20.01
CA GLU A 119 -5.25 2.96 20.07
C GLU A 119 -5.70 2.52 18.67
N PRO A 120 -5.62 1.21 18.34
CA PRO A 120 -6.06 0.66 17.07
C PRO A 120 -7.60 0.57 17.00
N LYS A 121 -8.26 1.73 16.88
CA LYS A 121 -9.72 1.89 16.85
C LYS A 121 -10.19 2.38 15.48
N ILE A 122 -11.42 2.03 15.10
CA ILE A 122 -12.06 2.44 13.85
C ILE A 122 -11.95 3.95 13.63
N ALA A 123 -12.26 4.77 14.64
CA ALA A 123 -12.21 6.22 14.52
C ALA A 123 -10.82 6.76 14.12
N ASN A 124 -9.73 6.17 14.64
CA ASN A 124 -8.37 6.55 14.27
C ASN A 124 -8.04 6.11 12.84
N PHE A 125 -8.52 4.94 12.41
CA PHE A 125 -8.34 4.48 11.02
C PHE A 125 -9.18 5.29 10.02
N GLU A 126 -10.37 5.75 10.41
CA GLU A 126 -11.19 6.67 9.59
C GLU A 126 -10.49 8.03 9.39
N ALA A 127 -9.95 8.60 10.46
CA ALA A 127 -9.17 9.84 10.39
C ALA A 127 -7.93 9.67 9.49
N THR A 128 -7.21 8.54 9.64
CA THR A 128 -6.08 8.19 8.78
C THR A 128 -6.49 8.07 7.32
N ALA A 129 -7.62 7.39 7.04
CA ALA A 129 -8.13 7.23 5.68
C ALA A 129 -8.48 8.59 5.04
N GLN A 130 -9.05 9.52 5.83
CA GLN A 130 -9.31 10.88 5.37
C GLN A 130 -8.02 11.63 5.01
N MET A 131 -6.96 11.46 5.81
CA MET A 131 -5.64 12.05 5.53
C MET A 131 -5.03 11.48 4.26
N ILE A 132 -5.06 10.15 4.09
CA ILE A 132 -4.51 9.47 2.90
C ILE A 132 -5.22 9.91 1.62
N LEU A 133 -6.52 10.15 1.69
CA LEU A 133 -7.36 10.51 0.55
C LEU A 133 -7.56 12.04 0.40
N LYS A 134 -6.88 12.85 1.22
CA LYS A 134 -6.98 14.30 1.13
C LYS A 134 -6.58 14.78 -0.26
N GLY A 135 -7.46 15.55 -0.91
CA GLY A 135 -7.22 16.08 -2.25
C GLY A 135 -7.45 15.07 -3.39
N ALA A 136 -7.95 13.84 -3.09
CA ALA A 136 -8.30 12.88 -4.12
C ALA A 136 -9.40 13.44 -5.03
N LYS A 137 -9.18 13.31 -6.35
CA LYS A 137 -10.15 13.76 -7.37
C LYS A 137 -10.60 12.58 -8.19
N GLY A 138 -11.90 12.38 -8.27
CA GLY A 138 -12.51 11.38 -9.14
C GLY A 138 -12.93 12.00 -10.47
N PHE A 139 -12.85 11.20 -11.53
CA PHE A 139 -13.45 11.49 -12.83
C PHE A 139 -14.89 11.00 -12.86
N GLU A 140 -15.61 11.28 -13.94
CA GLU A 140 -17.04 10.99 -14.09
C GLU A 140 -17.46 9.59 -13.67
N HIS A 141 -16.71 8.56 -14.11
CA HIS A 141 -17.07 7.15 -13.90
C HIS A 141 -16.33 6.47 -12.75
N ASN A 142 -15.42 7.17 -12.02
CA ASN A 142 -14.64 6.53 -10.97
C ASN A 142 -14.68 7.22 -9.60
N ARG A 143 -15.59 8.18 -9.39
CA ARG A 143 -15.76 8.89 -8.11
C ARG A 143 -16.04 7.96 -6.93
N PHE A 144 -16.75 6.86 -7.18
CA PHE A 144 -17.05 5.84 -6.18
C PHE A 144 -15.78 5.24 -5.55
N LYS A 145 -14.65 5.26 -6.25
CA LYS A 145 -13.39 4.70 -5.75
C LYS A 145 -12.86 5.43 -4.53
N ILE A 146 -13.18 6.71 -4.34
CA ILE A 146 -12.75 7.49 -3.16
C ILE A 146 -13.39 6.90 -1.91
N GLU A 147 -14.73 6.74 -1.90
CA GLU A 147 -15.43 6.12 -0.77
C GLU A 147 -15.07 4.64 -0.60
N LEU A 148 -14.90 3.92 -1.71
CA LEU A 148 -14.45 2.53 -1.68
C LEU A 148 -13.07 2.41 -1.02
N ALA A 149 -12.12 3.29 -1.37
CA ALA A 149 -10.79 3.32 -0.79
C ALA A 149 -10.82 3.66 0.70
N LYS A 150 -11.63 4.64 1.12
CA LYS A 150 -11.83 4.99 2.53
C LYS A 150 -12.28 3.78 3.35
N LYS A 151 -13.33 3.10 2.90
CA LYS A 151 -13.85 1.89 3.56
C LYS A 151 -12.85 0.73 3.53
N ALA A 152 -12.12 0.57 2.41
CA ALA A 152 -11.10 -0.46 2.27
C ALA A 152 -9.93 -0.27 3.25
N ILE A 153 -9.47 0.96 3.47
CA ILE A 153 -8.41 1.26 4.45
C ILE A 153 -8.86 0.84 5.84
N VAL A 154 -10.02 1.32 6.30
CA VAL A 154 -10.54 1.01 7.64
C VAL A 154 -10.71 -0.50 7.81
N ARG A 155 -11.36 -1.16 6.84
CA ARG A 155 -11.55 -2.61 6.85
C ARG A 155 -10.23 -3.36 6.91
N ASN A 156 -9.25 -2.97 6.10
CA ASN A 156 -7.96 -3.67 6.05
C ASN A 156 -7.14 -3.48 7.33
N CYS A 157 -7.21 -2.31 7.96
CA CYS A 157 -6.60 -2.07 9.28
C CYS A 157 -7.24 -2.96 10.36
N MET A 158 -8.57 -3.09 10.38
CA MET A 158 -9.27 -4.01 11.29
C MET A 158 -8.93 -5.47 11.03
N MET A 159 -8.82 -5.87 9.75
CA MET A 159 -8.40 -7.23 9.38
C MET A 159 -6.95 -7.52 9.78
N ALA A 160 -6.07 -6.52 9.76
CA ALA A 160 -4.70 -6.68 10.23
C ALA A 160 -4.62 -6.97 11.73
N LEU A 161 -5.55 -6.45 12.53
CA LEU A 161 -5.66 -6.70 13.97
C LEU A 161 -6.21 -8.09 14.29
N ASP A 162 -6.98 -8.70 13.39
CA ASP A 162 -7.56 -10.03 13.53
C ASP A 162 -7.01 -11.00 12.48
N PRO A 163 -5.91 -11.71 12.77
CA PRO A 163 -5.34 -12.69 11.85
C PRO A 163 -6.31 -13.82 11.46
N THR A 164 -7.32 -14.10 12.28
CA THR A 164 -8.30 -15.17 11.99
C THR A 164 -9.20 -14.80 10.83
N SER A 165 -9.47 -13.51 10.63
CA SER A 165 -10.27 -13.00 9.51
C SER A 165 -9.62 -13.20 8.14
N GLN A 166 -8.34 -13.60 8.11
CA GLN A 166 -7.55 -13.73 6.89
C GLN A 166 -7.45 -15.17 6.37
N ARG A 167 -8.03 -16.14 7.09
CA ARG A 167 -8.06 -17.53 6.64
C ARG A 167 -8.88 -17.69 5.36
N PRO A 168 -8.51 -18.64 4.47
CA PRO A 168 -9.34 -18.98 3.32
C PRO A 168 -10.78 -19.29 3.75
N GLY A 169 -11.76 -18.69 3.09
CA GLY A 169 -13.18 -18.84 3.44
C GLY A 169 -13.70 -17.94 4.56
N ALA A 170 -12.83 -17.28 5.34
CA ALA A 170 -13.27 -16.34 6.37
C ALA A 170 -13.68 -14.96 5.81
N LYS A 171 -13.27 -14.65 4.57
CA LYS A 171 -13.65 -13.40 3.91
C LYS A 171 -14.99 -13.60 3.20
N PRO A 172 -16.03 -12.81 3.50
CA PRO A 172 -17.26 -12.88 2.75
C PRO A 172 -16.93 -12.64 1.27
N SER A 173 -17.42 -13.52 0.41
CA SER A 173 -17.52 -13.24 -1.01
C SER A 173 -18.49 -12.07 -1.17
N LEU A 174 -18.08 -11.03 -1.87
CA LEU A 174 -18.99 -9.98 -2.33
C LEU A 174 -19.86 -10.55 -3.43
#